data_ef08ba0bac024f279bc9cb2531518f37
#
_entry.id   ef08ba0bac024f279bc9cb2531518f37
#
_cell.length_a   1.000
_cell.length_b   1.000
_cell.length_c   1.000
_cell.angle_alpha   90.00
_cell.angle_beta   90.00
_cell.angle_gamma   90.00
#
_symmetry.space_group_name_H-M   'P 1'
#
loop_
_entity.id
_entity.type
_entity.pdbx_description
1 polymer ?
#
loop_
_entity_poly.entity_id
_entity_poly.type
_entity_poly.pdbx_seq_one_letter_code
_entity_poly.pdbx_strand_id
1 'polypeptide(L)'
;SRGLGDVYKRQEEFIRNRSYEIAQKIYTPAVHPREPYATSRQLRVSPFYEREVALGGYFMEVAGWERAYGYAANEETLLAKYRDQVPTREAEWDNRHFWEVSNAEHLALSDGVGMINLSHFAIFDVVGAEAEALLEFCSVAKVGTDTPVGKGVYTHFLDNAGGIHSDLTIVRLAEDSFRVICGGDTGHRDYVWTVSYTHLTLPTNKA
;
A
#
# COMPACT_ATOMS: atom_id res chain seq x y z
N SER A 1 -8.38 28.04 -5.35
CA SER A 1 -6.99 27.56 -5.13
C SER A 1 -6.63 27.81 -3.67
N ARG A 2 -6.39 26.72 -2.93
CA ARG A 2 -5.88 26.83 -1.57
C ARG A 2 -4.43 27.33 -1.69
N GLY A 3 -4.10 28.45 -1.00
CA GLY A 3 -2.78 29.04 -1.08
C GLY A 3 -1.70 28.16 -0.43
N LEU A 4 -0.44 28.30 -0.86
CA LEU A 4 0.72 27.60 -0.29
C LEU A 4 0.79 27.72 1.25
N GLY A 5 0.39 28.87 1.81
CA GLY A 5 0.33 29.10 3.26
C GLY A 5 -0.62 28.17 4.01
N ASP A 6 -1.73 27.74 3.39
CA ASP A 6 -2.66 26.80 4.00
C ASP A 6 -2.10 25.37 4.04
N VAL A 7 -1.28 25.01 3.05
CA VAL A 7 -0.60 23.71 3.00
C VAL A 7 0.45 23.62 4.11
N TYR A 8 1.27 24.65 4.28
CA TYR A 8 2.29 24.68 5.35
C TYR A 8 1.67 24.64 6.75
N LYS A 9 0.62 25.42 6.99
CA LYS A 9 -0.07 25.42 8.29
C LYS A 9 -0.65 24.04 8.64
N ARG A 10 -1.21 23.32 7.65
CA ARG A 10 -1.72 21.97 7.86
C ARG A 10 -0.61 20.96 8.15
N GLN A 11 0.55 21.09 7.48
CA GLN A 11 1.70 20.26 7.76
C GLN A 11 2.24 20.47 9.17
N GLU A 12 2.36 21.72 9.63
CA GLU A 12 2.80 22.06 10.99
C GLU A 12 1.83 21.50 12.04
N GLU A 13 0.54 21.66 11.83
CA GLU A 13 -0.48 21.13 12.73
C GLU A 13 -0.46 19.60 12.76
N PHE A 14 -0.34 18.94 11.62
CA PHE A 14 -0.20 17.50 11.51
C PHE A 14 1.01 17.01 12.30
N ILE A 15 2.19 17.58 12.04
CA ILE A 15 3.45 17.20 12.69
C ILE A 15 3.33 17.39 14.20
N ARG A 16 2.85 18.54 14.65
CA ARG A 16 2.71 18.83 16.08
C ARG A 16 1.79 17.85 16.78
N ASN A 17 0.59 17.63 16.26
CA ASN A 17 -0.40 16.76 16.87
C ASN A 17 0.05 15.30 16.88
N ARG A 18 0.61 14.81 15.77
CA ARG A 18 1.11 13.46 15.66
C ARG A 18 2.35 13.21 16.53
N SER A 19 3.28 14.17 16.58
CA SER A 19 4.48 14.06 17.43
C SER A 19 4.10 14.03 18.91
N TYR A 20 3.12 14.83 19.32
CA TYR A 20 2.63 14.82 20.69
C TYR A 20 1.97 13.48 21.05
N GLU A 21 1.11 12.95 20.18
CA GLU A 21 0.47 11.66 20.38
C GLU A 21 1.49 10.51 20.45
N ILE A 22 2.50 10.51 19.55
CA ILE A 22 3.59 9.53 19.58
C ILE A 22 4.39 9.64 20.86
N ALA A 23 4.74 10.86 21.28
CA ALA A 23 5.51 11.11 22.50
C ALA A 23 4.77 10.60 23.76
N GLN A 24 3.44 10.74 23.81
CA GLN A 24 2.65 10.19 24.91
C GLN A 24 2.64 8.66 24.93
N LYS A 25 2.73 8.02 23.77
CA LYS A 25 2.65 6.56 23.63
C LYS A 25 4.02 5.87 23.67
N ILE A 26 5.14 6.61 23.61
CA ILE A 26 6.49 6.04 23.47
C ILE A 26 6.91 5.12 24.63
N TYR A 27 6.42 5.39 25.82
CA TYR A 27 6.72 4.62 27.03
C TYR A 27 5.61 3.65 27.43
N THR A 28 4.52 3.61 26.66
CA THR A 28 3.46 2.61 26.92
C THR A 28 3.81 1.31 26.21
N PRO A 29 3.54 0.15 26.85
CA PRO A 29 3.66 -1.13 26.15
C PRO A 29 2.87 -1.11 24.85
N ALA A 30 3.41 -1.76 23.81
CA ALA A 30 2.68 -1.90 22.56
C ALA A 30 1.35 -2.60 22.82
N VAL A 31 0.25 -1.92 22.51
CA VAL A 31 -1.09 -2.48 22.63
C VAL A 31 -1.33 -3.43 21.46
N HIS A 32 -1.86 -4.61 21.76
CA HIS A 32 -2.27 -5.56 20.74
C HIS A 32 -3.74 -5.97 20.96
N PRO A 33 -4.63 -5.82 19.97
CA PRO A 33 -4.37 -5.28 18.63
C PRO A 33 -4.01 -3.79 18.65
N ARG A 34 -3.26 -3.39 17.63
CA ARG A 34 -2.80 -2.01 17.48
C ARG A 34 -3.98 -1.05 17.42
N GLU A 35 -3.96 0.00 18.23
CA GLU A 35 -4.97 1.05 18.19
C GLU A 35 -4.66 2.07 17.09
N PRO A 36 -5.69 2.61 16.43
CA PRO A 36 -5.50 3.71 15.49
C PRO A 36 -5.01 4.96 16.20
N TYR A 37 -4.31 5.82 15.47
CA TYR A 37 -4.03 7.16 15.95
C TYR A 37 -5.32 7.95 16.07
N ALA A 38 -5.45 8.77 17.12
CA ALA A 38 -6.60 9.62 17.34
C ALA A 38 -6.49 10.96 16.58
N THR A 39 -5.25 11.44 16.38
CA THR A 39 -4.97 12.71 15.72
C THR A 39 -4.52 12.55 14.28
N SER A 40 -4.57 13.65 13.52
CA SER A 40 -4.03 13.74 12.16
C SER A 40 -4.58 12.64 11.23
N ARG A 41 -5.89 12.44 11.30
CA ARG A 41 -6.63 11.45 10.51
C ARG A 41 -7.04 12.01 9.15
N GLN A 42 -7.40 11.13 8.23
CA GLN A 42 -7.92 11.44 6.90
C GLN A 42 -6.99 12.31 6.04
N LEU A 43 -5.67 12.14 6.21
CA LEU A 43 -4.69 12.84 5.38
C LEU A 43 -4.77 12.36 3.92
N ARG A 44 -4.94 11.06 3.73
CA ARG A 44 -5.14 10.39 2.45
C ARG A 44 -6.29 9.40 2.59
N VAL A 45 -7.25 9.49 1.69
CA VAL A 45 -8.39 8.57 1.63
C VAL A 45 -8.51 7.98 0.24
N SER A 46 -8.99 6.75 0.16
CA SER A 46 -9.26 6.09 -1.11
C SER A 46 -10.49 6.69 -1.80
N PRO A 47 -10.66 6.51 -3.12
CA PRO A 47 -11.90 6.87 -3.81
C PRO A 47 -13.14 6.14 -3.28
N PHE A 48 -12.94 5.04 -2.54
CA PHE A 48 -14.01 4.22 -1.96
C PHE A 48 -14.28 4.53 -0.49
N TYR A 49 -13.54 5.47 0.12
CA TYR A 49 -13.58 5.76 1.55
C TYR A 49 -15.00 5.95 2.10
N GLU A 50 -15.83 6.78 1.44
CA GLU A 50 -17.19 7.02 1.88
C GLU A 50 -18.07 5.76 1.84
N ARG A 51 -17.84 4.87 0.88
CA ARG A 51 -18.54 3.57 0.80
C ARG A 51 -18.05 2.64 1.91
N GLU A 52 -16.77 2.64 2.21
CA GLU A 52 -16.19 1.87 3.29
C GLU A 52 -16.70 2.36 4.66
N VAL A 53 -16.83 3.68 4.84
CA VAL A 53 -17.49 4.28 6.02
C VAL A 53 -18.92 3.80 6.16
N ALA A 54 -19.70 3.80 5.07
CA ALA A 54 -21.10 3.36 5.07
C ALA A 54 -21.25 1.86 5.40
N LEU A 55 -20.20 1.04 5.15
CA LEU A 55 -20.16 -0.37 5.55
C LEU A 55 -19.72 -0.56 7.02
N GLY A 56 -19.52 0.51 7.78
CA GLY A 56 -19.01 0.47 9.13
C GLY A 56 -17.52 0.11 9.18
N GLY A 57 -16.73 0.66 8.25
CA GLY A 57 -15.30 0.42 8.20
C GLY A 57 -14.58 0.87 9.46
N TYR A 58 -13.74 0.00 10.02
CA TYR A 58 -12.80 0.34 11.08
C TYR A 58 -11.45 0.68 10.47
N PHE A 59 -11.06 1.95 10.58
CA PHE A 59 -9.89 2.47 9.87
C PHE A 59 -8.67 2.60 10.78
N MET A 60 -7.53 2.19 10.26
CA MET A 60 -6.20 2.51 10.78
C MET A 60 -5.44 3.36 9.79
N GLU A 61 -4.71 4.34 10.29
CA GLU A 61 -3.83 5.15 9.46
C GLU A 61 -2.48 4.44 9.28
N VAL A 62 -2.06 4.27 8.03
CA VAL A 62 -0.74 3.76 7.66
C VAL A 62 -0.16 4.66 6.57
N ALA A 63 0.97 5.30 6.84
CA ALA A 63 1.64 6.25 5.94
C ALA A 63 0.71 7.37 5.42
N GLY A 64 -0.19 7.85 6.28
CA GLY A 64 -1.18 8.87 5.97
C GLY A 64 -2.46 8.35 5.29
N TRP A 65 -2.50 7.09 4.86
CA TRP A 65 -3.68 6.48 4.27
C TRP A 65 -4.62 5.91 5.33
N GLU A 66 -5.90 6.23 5.23
CA GLU A 66 -6.94 5.52 5.96
C GLU A 66 -7.18 4.16 5.30
N ARG A 67 -6.89 3.09 6.02
CA ARG A 67 -7.06 1.71 5.55
C ARG A 67 -8.07 0.99 6.42
N ALA A 68 -9.11 0.46 5.80
CA ALA A 68 -10.08 -0.37 6.51
C ALA A 68 -9.45 -1.71 6.91
N TYR A 69 -9.60 -2.07 8.16
CA TYR A 69 -9.16 -3.35 8.74
C TYR A 69 -10.29 -4.35 8.90
N GLY A 70 -11.51 -3.88 8.85
CA GLY A 70 -12.70 -4.69 8.93
C GLY A 70 -13.94 -3.84 8.73
N TYR A 71 -15.07 -4.49 8.55
CA TYR A 71 -16.36 -3.86 8.29
C TYR A 71 -17.43 -4.45 9.19
N ALA A 72 -18.17 -3.60 9.90
CA ALA A 72 -19.31 -4.04 10.72
C ALA A 72 -20.35 -4.81 9.89
N ALA A 73 -20.58 -4.39 8.63
CA ALA A 73 -21.48 -5.10 7.71
C ALA A 73 -21.07 -6.57 7.47
N ASN A 74 -19.78 -6.90 7.52
CA ASN A 74 -19.29 -8.26 7.36
C ASN A 74 -19.48 -9.09 8.64
N GLU A 75 -19.50 -8.45 9.81
CA GLU A 75 -19.86 -9.12 11.08
C GLU A 75 -21.32 -9.58 11.03
N GLU A 76 -22.23 -8.72 10.61
CA GLU A 76 -23.64 -9.03 10.52
C GLU A 76 -23.99 -10.06 9.43
N THR A 77 -23.22 -10.12 8.37
CA THR A 77 -23.51 -10.95 7.19
C THR A 77 -22.63 -12.19 7.10
N LEU A 78 -21.32 -12.00 6.93
CA LEU A 78 -20.37 -13.09 6.67
C LEU A 78 -20.12 -13.91 7.94
N LEU A 79 -19.87 -13.23 9.06
CA LEU A 79 -19.64 -13.95 10.31
C LEU A 79 -20.89 -14.74 10.74
N ALA A 80 -22.09 -14.19 10.55
CA ALA A 80 -23.32 -14.94 10.81
C ALA A 80 -23.44 -16.18 9.91
N LYS A 81 -23.06 -16.07 8.63
CA LYS A 81 -23.09 -17.18 7.66
C LYS A 81 -22.09 -18.28 7.99
N TYR A 82 -20.89 -17.93 8.42
CA TYR A 82 -19.78 -18.87 8.63
C TYR A 82 -19.49 -19.18 10.10
N ARG A 83 -20.35 -18.78 11.03
CA ARG A 83 -20.13 -18.90 12.48
C ARG A 83 -19.64 -20.29 12.91
N ASP A 84 -20.24 -21.34 12.40
CA ASP A 84 -19.91 -22.72 12.77
C ASP A 84 -18.54 -23.19 12.24
N GLN A 85 -17.97 -22.47 11.27
CA GLN A 85 -16.68 -22.79 10.65
C GLN A 85 -15.54 -21.90 11.18
N VAL A 86 -15.88 -20.76 11.79
CA VAL A 86 -14.90 -19.85 12.37
C VAL A 86 -14.47 -20.37 13.74
N PRO A 87 -13.18 -20.68 13.94
CA PRO A 87 -12.71 -21.20 15.21
C PRO A 87 -12.84 -20.16 16.31
N THR A 88 -13.26 -20.60 17.49
CA THR A 88 -13.22 -19.77 18.69
C THR A 88 -11.77 -19.64 19.15
N ARG A 89 -11.34 -18.43 19.46
CA ARG A 89 -9.99 -18.18 19.95
C ARG A 89 -10.00 -17.77 21.42
N GLU A 90 -9.15 -18.41 22.21
CA GLU A 90 -9.04 -18.17 23.64
C GLU A 90 -7.93 -17.17 24.00
N ALA A 91 -6.98 -16.92 23.08
CA ALA A 91 -5.82 -16.09 23.36
C ALA A 91 -6.11 -14.59 23.17
N GLU A 92 -5.73 -13.78 24.16
CA GLU A 92 -5.95 -12.33 24.14
C GLU A 92 -4.94 -11.56 23.25
N TRP A 93 -3.85 -12.19 22.85
CA TRP A 93 -2.78 -11.58 22.04
C TRP A 93 -3.10 -11.47 20.56
N ASP A 94 -4.27 -11.88 20.17
CA ASP A 94 -4.71 -11.89 18.80
C ASP A 94 -5.38 -10.58 18.40
N ASN A 95 -5.60 -10.44 17.11
CA ASN A 95 -6.42 -9.38 16.55
C ASN A 95 -7.91 -9.64 16.88
N ARG A 96 -8.23 -9.64 18.17
CA ARG A 96 -9.52 -10.05 18.71
C ARG A 96 -10.71 -9.28 18.15
N HIS A 97 -10.49 -8.04 17.71
CA HIS A 97 -11.57 -7.22 17.13
C HIS A 97 -11.94 -7.64 15.72
N PHE A 98 -11.03 -8.32 15.02
CA PHE A 98 -11.20 -8.65 13.59
C PHE A 98 -10.97 -10.14 13.30
N TRP A 99 -10.56 -10.91 14.27
CA TRP A 99 -10.23 -12.33 14.07
C TRP A 99 -11.38 -13.11 13.44
N GLU A 100 -12.55 -13.07 14.05
CA GLU A 100 -13.70 -13.83 13.58
C GLU A 100 -14.18 -13.33 12.22
N VAL A 101 -14.25 -12.00 12.06
CA VAL A 101 -14.66 -11.38 10.77
C VAL A 101 -13.66 -11.70 9.67
N SER A 102 -12.35 -11.60 9.94
CA SER A 102 -11.31 -11.94 8.95
C SER A 102 -11.34 -13.41 8.53
N ASN A 103 -11.64 -14.33 9.46
CA ASN A 103 -11.84 -15.73 9.11
C ASN A 103 -13.10 -15.92 8.24
N ALA A 104 -14.19 -15.25 8.57
CA ALA A 104 -15.41 -15.30 7.77
C ALA A 104 -15.21 -14.71 6.36
N GLU A 105 -14.45 -13.61 6.24
CA GLU A 105 -14.05 -13.03 4.96
C GLU A 105 -13.20 -14.01 4.13
N HIS A 106 -12.23 -14.70 4.78
CA HIS A 106 -11.43 -15.72 4.12
C HIS A 106 -12.30 -16.87 3.58
N LEU A 107 -13.23 -17.38 4.37
CA LEU A 107 -14.16 -18.42 3.93
C LEU A 107 -15.04 -17.93 2.77
N ALA A 108 -15.54 -16.70 2.85
CA ALA A 108 -16.34 -16.10 1.78
C ALA A 108 -15.56 -15.94 0.47
N LEU A 109 -14.28 -15.56 0.54
CA LEU A 109 -13.40 -15.49 -0.62
C LEU A 109 -13.11 -16.86 -1.23
N SER A 110 -13.00 -17.90 -0.39
CA SER A 110 -12.79 -19.28 -0.84
C SER A 110 -14.03 -19.85 -1.54
N ASP A 111 -15.23 -19.47 -1.07
CA ASP A 111 -16.51 -19.95 -1.62
C ASP A 111 -17.00 -19.14 -2.82
N GLY A 112 -16.44 -17.95 -3.05
CA GLY A 112 -17.00 -17.03 -4.04
C GLY A 112 -16.03 -15.94 -4.49
N VAL A 113 -16.56 -14.74 -4.66
CA VAL A 113 -15.82 -13.58 -5.16
C VAL A 113 -15.80 -12.48 -4.09
N GLY A 114 -14.64 -11.88 -3.88
CA GLY A 114 -14.47 -10.72 -3.03
C GLY A 114 -13.82 -9.55 -3.75
N MET A 115 -13.97 -8.37 -3.17
CA MET A 115 -13.33 -7.14 -3.64
C MET A 115 -12.43 -6.58 -2.56
N ILE A 116 -11.19 -6.29 -2.91
CA ILE A 116 -10.19 -5.72 -2.00
C ILE A 116 -9.79 -4.34 -2.51
N ASN A 117 -9.88 -3.33 -1.63
CA ASN A 117 -9.45 -1.97 -1.97
C ASN A 117 -7.91 -1.85 -1.85
N LEU A 118 -7.24 -1.72 -2.99
CA LEU A 118 -5.79 -1.54 -3.08
C LEU A 118 -5.39 -0.12 -3.53
N SER A 119 -6.29 0.86 -3.44
CA SER A 119 -6.05 2.24 -3.89
C SER A 119 -4.92 2.96 -3.14
N HIS A 120 -4.43 2.39 -2.04
CA HIS A 120 -3.31 2.92 -1.27
C HIS A 120 -1.93 2.54 -1.82
N PHE A 121 -1.86 1.64 -2.80
CA PHE A 121 -0.61 1.38 -3.51
C PHE A 121 -0.17 2.62 -4.30
N ALA A 122 1.14 2.84 -4.36
CA ALA A 122 1.70 3.87 -5.22
C ALA A 122 1.86 3.33 -6.64
N ILE A 123 1.50 4.15 -7.61
CA ILE A 123 1.54 3.80 -9.02
C ILE A 123 2.19 4.95 -9.78
N PHE A 124 3.17 4.64 -10.63
CA PHE A 124 3.73 5.59 -11.59
C PHE A 124 4.05 4.88 -12.91
N ASP A 125 4.01 5.63 -13.99
CA ASP A 125 4.31 5.13 -15.34
C ASP A 125 5.69 5.62 -15.79
N VAL A 126 6.43 4.72 -16.44
CA VAL A 126 7.71 4.99 -17.10
C VAL A 126 7.48 4.84 -18.59
N VAL A 127 7.69 5.92 -19.35
CA VAL A 127 7.35 5.99 -20.77
C VAL A 127 8.51 6.55 -21.58
N GLY A 128 8.81 5.96 -22.70
CA GLY A 128 9.82 6.39 -23.64
C GLY A 128 10.67 5.25 -24.19
N ALA A 129 11.45 5.55 -25.22
CA ALA A 129 12.25 4.55 -25.95
C ALA A 129 13.26 3.81 -25.06
N GLU A 130 13.70 4.41 -23.96
CA GLU A 130 14.66 3.83 -23.01
C GLU A 130 13.99 3.31 -21.72
N ALA A 131 12.65 3.29 -21.64
CA ALA A 131 11.91 2.86 -20.46
C ALA A 131 12.21 1.41 -20.05
N GLU A 132 12.30 0.50 -21.03
CA GLU A 132 12.68 -0.89 -20.83
C GLU A 132 14.08 -0.99 -20.22
N ALA A 133 15.07 -0.33 -20.84
CA ALA A 133 16.45 -0.36 -20.40
C ALA A 133 16.64 0.22 -18.99
N LEU A 134 15.93 1.31 -18.67
CA LEU A 134 15.94 1.91 -17.34
C LEU A 134 15.39 0.93 -16.28
N LEU A 135 14.24 0.34 -16.54
CA LEU A 135 13.60 -0.57 -15.59
C LEU A 135 14.40 -1.87 -15.42
N GLU A 136 15.00 -2.41 -16.50
CA GLU A 136 15.89 -3.56 -16.40
C GLU A 136 17.20 -3.27 -15.70
N PHE A 137 17.67 -2.02 -15.75
CA PHE A 137 18.82 -1.59 -14.97
C PHE A 137 18.50 -1.50 -13.47
N CYS A 138 17.31 -1.00 -13.12
CA CYS A 138 16.90 -0.84 -11.72
C CYS A 138 16.41 -2.14 -11.07
N SER A 139 15.92 -3.12 -11.87
CA SER A 139 15.25 -4.32 -11.35
C SER A 139 16.06 -5.59 -11.60
N VAL A 140 15.77 -6.62 -10.78
CA VAL A 140 16.39 -7.94 -10.91
C VAL A 140 15.79 -8.75 -12.06
N ALA A 141 14.47 -8.65 -12.24
CA ALA A 141 13.77 -9.42 -13.27
C ALA A 141 13.82 -8.72 -14.62
N LYS A 142 13.79 -9.52 -15.68
CA LYS A 142 13.56 -9.04 -17.05
C LYS A 142 12.11 -8.63 -17.20
N VAL A 143 11.88 -7.38 -17.62
CA VAL A 143 10.53 -6.79 -17.75
C VAL A 143 10.24 -6.33 -19.19
N GLY A 144 11.22 -6.47 -20.06
CA GLY A 144 11.23 -5.97 -21.42
C GLY A 144 10.71 -6.94 -22.47
N THR A 145 11.48 -7.08 -23.56
CA THR A 145 11.07 -7.73 -24.81
C THR A 145 10.47 -9.12 -24.66
N ASP A 146 10.95 -9.89 -23.68
CA ASP A 146 10.45 -11.24 -23.39
C ASP A 146 9.14 -11.26 -22.55
N THR A 147 8.70 -10.08 -22.14
CA THR A 147 7.47 -9.92 -21.35
C THR A 147 6.33 -9.43 -22.27
N PRO A 148 5.28 -10.22 -22.48
CA PRO A 148 4.14 -9.78 -23.29
C PRO A 148 3.47 -8.53 -22.74
N VAL A 149 2.93 -7.68 -23.64
CA VAL A 149 2.09 -6.55 -23.26
C VAL A 149 0.90 -7.05 -22.42
N GLY A 150 0.60 -6.34 -21.33
CA GLY A 150 -0.43 -6.71 -20.35
C GLY A 150 0.06 -7.62 -19.23
N LYS A 151 1.28 -8.18 -19.32
CA LYS A 151 1.83 -9.03 -18.27
C LYS A 151 2.49 -8.20 -17.18
N GLY A 152 2.22 -8.55 -15.93
CA GLY A 152 2.91 -8.06 -14.74
C GLY A 152 4.03 -8.99 -14.30
N VAL A 153 5.16 -8.41 -13.88
CA VAL A 153 6.32 -9.12 -13.34
C VAL A 153 6.59 -8.58 -11.94
N TYR A 154 6.54 -9.44 -10.93
CA TYR A 154 6.97 -9.11 -9.58
C TYR A 154 8.50 -9.14 -9.51
N THR A 155 9.10 -8.10 -8.99
CA THR A 155 10.56 -7.93 -8.96
C THR A 155 11.00 -7.06 -7.79
N HIS A 156 12.32 -6.87 -7.66
CA HIS A 156 12.95 -6.03 -6.65
C HIS A 156 13.82 -4.99 -7.31
N PHE A 157 13.83 -3.77 -6.76
CA PHE A 157 14.91 -2.82 -6.96
C PHE A 157 16.03 -3.12 -5.98
N LEU A 158 17.27 -3.08 -6.43
CA LEU A 158 18.44 -3.30 -5.59
C LEU A 158 19.27 -2.03 -5.48
N ASP A 159 19.91 -1.85 -4.33
CA ASP A 159 20.97 -0.87 -4.17
C ASP A 159 22.31 -1.36 -4.77
N ASN A 160 23.32 -0.49 -4.77
CA ASN A 160 24.63 -0.80 -5.36
C ASN A 160 25.41 -1.89 -4.60
N ALA A 161 24.97 -2.26 -3.41
CA ALA A 161 25.56 -3.34 -2.60
C ALA A 161 24.79 -4.66 -2.76
N GLY A 162 23.73 -4.69 -3.57
CA GLY A 162 22.85 -5.83 -3.77
C GLY A 162 21.77 -5.99 -2.69
N GLY A 163 21.61 -4.99 -1.81
CA GLY A 163 20.51 -4.95 -0.84
C GLY A 163 19.18 -4.65 -1.51
N ILE A 164 18.10 -5.24 -0.99
CA ILE A 164 16.75 -4.98 -1.51
C ILE A 164 16.32 -3.57 -1.10
N HIS A 165 16.17 -2.70 -2.10
CA HIS A 165 15.66 -1.34 -1.92
C HIS A 165 14.14 -1.31 -1.82
N SER A 166 13.47 -2.04 -2.71
CA SER A 166 12.01 -2.15 -2.75
C SER A 166 11.59 -3.44 -3.47
N ASP A 167 10.40 -3.92 -3.14
CA ASP A 167 9.66 -4.93 -3.89
C ASP A 167 8.49 -4.27 -4.62
N LEU A 168 8.25 -4.68 -5.85
CA LEU A 168 7.26 -4.02 -6.71
C LEU A 168 6.83 -4.91 -7.87
N THR A 169 5.75 -4.50 -8.53
CA THR A 169 5.29 -5.13 -9.75
C THR A 169 5.41 -4.17 -10.92
N ILE A 170 6.02 -4.60 -12.01
CA ILE A 170 6.12 -3.86 -13.26
C ILE A 170 5.20 -4.49 -14.28
N VAL A 171 4.26 -3.73 -14.83
CA VAL A 171 3.33 -4.17 -15.87
C VAL A 171 3.72 -3.52 -17.18
N ARG A 172 3.97 -4.31 -18.22
CA ARG A 172 4.19 -3.80 -19.56
C ARG A 172 2.88 -3.37 -20.19
N LEU A 173 2.65 -2.08 -20.42
CA LEU A 173 1.43 -1.54 -21.00
C LEU A 173 1.52 -1.45 -22.54
N ALA A 174 2.71 -1.14 -23.06
CA ALA A 174 3.02 -1.06 -24.50
C ALA A 174 4.51 -1.38 -24.72
N GLU A 175 5.00 -1.23 -25.93
CA GLU A 175 6.40 -1.47 -26.28
C GLU A 175 7.36 -0.59 -25.46
N ASP A 176 6.99 0.69 -25.28
CA ASP A 176 7.77 1.73 -24.61
C ASP A 176 7.08 2.31 -23.35
N SER A 177 6.10 1.58 -22.78
CA SER A 177 5.30 2.06 -21.66
C SER A 177 5.12 0.97 -20.61
N PHE A 178 5.49 1.30 -19.38
CA PHE A 178 5.47 0.41 -18.23
C PHE A 178 4.82 1.08 -17.03
N ARG A 179 4.05 0.32 -16.26
CA ARG A 179 3.46 0.75 -14.99
C ARG A 179 4.16 0.07 -13.84
N VAL A 180 4.66 0.87 -12.91
CA VAL A 180 5.27 0.40 -11.66
C VAL A 180 4.25 0.54 -10.54
N ILE A 181 4.03 -0.54 -9.81
CA ILE A 181 3.12 -0.63 -8.67
C ILE A 181 3.95 -1.03 -7.46
N CYS A 182 4.01 -0.18 -6.45
CA CYS A 182 4.81 -0.38 -5.24
C CYS A 182 4.03 -0.04 -3.97
N GLY A 183 4.62 -0.28 -2.80
CA GLY A 183 3.99 0.00 -1.52
C GLY A 183 3.57 1.46 -1.37
N GLY A 184 2.42 1.71 -0.76
CA GLY A 184 1.91 3.07 -0.58
C GLY A 184 2.76 3.95 0.33
N ASP A 185 3.51 3.36 1.23
CA ASP A 185 4.44 4.00 2.14
C ASP A 185 5.83 4.22 1.51
N THR A 186 6.22 3.39 0.57
CA THR A 186 7.52 3.47 -0.12
C THR A 186 7.47 4.21 -1.44
N GLY A 187 6.28 4.48 -1.98
CA GLY A 187 6.08 4.96 -3.35
C GLY A 187 6.85 6.21 -3.71
N HIS A 188 6.95 7.20 -2.81
CA HIS A 188 7.75 8.40 -3.08
C HIS A 188 9.25 8.07 -3.17
N ARG A 189 9.76 7.23 -2.29
CA ARG A 189 11.15 6.76 -2.30
C ARG A 189 11.46 6.02 -3.60
N ASP A 190 10.58 5.12 -4.00
CA ASP A 190 10.76 4.27 -5.17
C ASP A 190 10.67 5.09 -6.47
N TYR A 191 9.79 6.09 -6.50
CA TYR A 191 9.72 7.06 -7.58
C TYR A 191 11.02 7.87 -7.71
N VAL A 192 11.51 8.47 -6.60
CA VAL A 192 12.74 9.25 -6.59
C VAL A 192 13.94 8.38 -6.98
N TRP A 193 13.99 7.14 -6.51
CA TRP A 193 15.02 6.17 -6.91
C TRP A 193 15.02 5.96 -8.43
N THR A 194 13.87 5.66 -9.01
CA THR A 194 13.73 5.47 -10.45
C THR A 194 14.15 6.74 -11.23
N VAL A 195 13.67 7.91 -10.79
CA VAL A 195 14.01 9.21 -11.41
C VAL A 195 15.52 9.49 -11.37
N SER A 196 16.21 9.11 -10.29
CA SER A 196 17.66 9.35 -10.18
C SER A 196 18.48 8.68 -11.27
N TYR A 197 17.96 7.63 -11.89
CA TYR A 197 18.60 6.91 -12.99
C TYR A 197 18.16 7.38 -14.39
N THR A 198 17.12 8.19 -14.50
CA THR A 198 16.65 8.69 -15.81
C THR A 198 17.66 9.61 -16.51
N HIS A 199 18.61 10.20 -15.78
CA HIS A 199 19.64 11.08 -16.31
C HIS A 199 20.98 10.37 -16.54
N LEU A 200 21.07 9.08 -16.22
CA LEU A 200 22.26 8.29 -16.52
C LEU A 200 22.18 7.89 -18.00
N THR A 201 23.22 8.21 -18.76
CA THR A 201 23.44 7.56 -20.05
C THR A 201 23.69 6.09 -19.81
N LEU A 202 22.68 5.27 -20.04
CA LEU A 202 22.84 3.83 -19.99
C LEU A 202 23.92 3.43 -21.01
N PRO A 203 24.90 2.58 -20.63
CA PRO A 203 25.88 2.13 -21.60
C PRO A 203 25.15 1.40 -22.73
N THR A 204 25.06 2.05 -23.87
CA THR A 204 24.58 1.39 -25.09
C THR A 204 25.64 0.34 -25.44
N ASN A 205 25.37 -0.92 -25.12
CA ASN A 205 26.10 -2.03 -25.70
C ASN A 205 25.82 -2.03 -27.20
N LYS A 206 26.60 -1.24 -27.95
CA LYS A 206 26.77 -1.49 -29.37
C LYS A 206 27.67 -2.72 -29.48
N ALA A 207 27.04 -3.88 -29.69
CA ALA A 207 27.72 -5.04 -30.19
C ALA A 207 28.20 -4.77 -31.61
#